data_77ef92d17d2284daf23aafac43971502
#
_entry.id   77ef92d17d2284daf23aafac43971502
#
_cell.length_a   1.000
_cell.length_b   1.000
_cell.length_c   1.000
_cell.angle_alpha   90.00
_cell.angle_beta   90.00
_cell.angle_gamma   90.00
#
_symmetry.space_group_name_H-M   'P 1'
#
loop_
_entity.id
_entity.type
_entity.pdbx_description
1 polymer ?
#
loop_
_entity_poly.entity_id
_entity_poly.type
_entity_poly.pdbx_seq_one_letter_code
_entity_poly.pdbx_strand_id
1 'polypeptide(L)'
;MKYKQLISGAFLLWTCIACSGKKEQAATVAEATSNPWDNYYIGKIDFKNLSPEAKGSAIYAAVIPDPEAYITKHARKVVETLYFTPEDSIPGIEEIHYTLKEYDGVSAKDGAPPSISIVYSTKWIEKSFANNDTAKVDYETRGVLYHELTHGFQLEPQGIGSYGTNKTFWAMIEGVADAVRYLIGGFTLEDRPKGGHYMDGYRTTGFFLAWLTQTKSPDFLRKFNRSTLEVIPWSFDGGVKYALGNDYDIDSLWKEYMATMGDEA
;
A
#
# COMPACT_ATOMS: atom_id res chain seq x y z
N MET A 1 74.26 26.43 -19.17
CA MET A 1 75.32 25.45 -19.52
C MET A 1 74.60 24.19 -20.02
N LYS A 2 74.54 24.01 -21.35
CA LYS A 2 75.32 23.00 -22.10
C LYS A 2 75.12 21.58 -21.52
N TYR A 3 74.65 20.54 -22.20
CA TYR A 3 74.96 20.08 -23.56
C TYR A 3 73.82 19.23 -24.12
N LYS A 4 73.67 19.30 -25.45
CA LYS A 4 73.04 18.38 -26.40
C LYS A 4 73.77 17.02 -26.44
N GLN A 5 73.09 15.95 -26.75
CA GLN A 5 73.52 15.11 -27.89
C GLN A 5 72.37 14.24 -28.41
N LEU A 6 72.23 14.28 -29.72
CA LEU A 6 71.53 13.37 -30.62
C LEU A 6 72.33 12.09 -30.75
N ILE A 7 71.67 10.96 -30.99
CA ILE A 7 72.11 9.93 -31.97
C ILE A 7 70.87 9.22 -32.54
N SER A 8 70.97 9.12 -33.86
CA SER A 8 70.11 8.47 -34.87
C SER A 8 70.05 6.93 -34.78
N GLY A 9 68.97 6.39 -35.33
CA GLY A 9 69.15 5.22 -36.21
C GLY A 9 68.28 4.02 -35.94
N ALA A 10 67.41 3.76 -36.76
CA ALA A 10 67.20 2.63 -37.64
C ALA A 10 65.73 2.14 -37.71
N PHE A 11 65.24 2.29 -38.91
CA PHE A 11 63.97 1.71 -39.40
C PHE A 11 64.04 0.16 -39.41
N LEU A 12 63.04 -0.49 -38.86
CA LEU A 12 62.67 -1.83 -39.24
C LEU A 12 61.11 -1.90 -39.35
N LEU A 13 60.65 -1.94 -40.60
CA LEU A 13 59.29 -2.30 -40.96
C LEU A 13 59.04 -3.77 -40.58
N TRP A 14 58.03 -3.98 -39.75
CA TRP A 14 57.41 -5.30 -39.62
C TRP A 14 55.90 -5.14 -39.83
N THR A 15 55.47 -5.65 -40.97
CA THR A 15 54.09 -5.82 -41.35
C THR A 15 53.51 -6.93 -40.48
N CYS A 16 52.61 -6.59 -39.58
CA CYS A 16 51.77 -7.56 -38.93
C CYS A 16 50.32 -7.40 -39.42
N ILE A 17 49.86 -8.48 -40.01
CA ILE A 17 48.52 -8.75 -40.51
C ILE A 17 47.49 -8.53 -39.42
N ALA A 18 46.54 -7.61 -39.67
CA ALA A 18 45.39 -7.38 -38.79
C ALA A 18 44.39 -8.54 -38.95
N CYS A 19 44.36 -9.46 -37.97
CA CYS A 19 43.18 -10.32 -37.75
C CYS A 19 42.11 -9.51 -37.03
N SER A 20 41.10 -9.18 -37.80
CA SER A 20 39.88 -8.51 -37.30
C SER A 20 39.02 -9.56 -36.56
N GLY A 21 39.26 -9.74 -35.27
CA GLY A 21 38.38 -10.50 -34.39
C GLY A 21 37.24 -9.57 -33.95
N LYS A 22 36.05 -9.70 -34.56
CA LYS A 22 34.81 -9.19 -34.00
C LYS A 22 34.60 -9.86 -32.65
N LYS A 23 34.80 -9.15 -31.55
CA LYS A 23 34.21 -9.51 -30.26
C LYS A 23 32.71 -9.27 -30.37
N GLU A 24 31.96 -10.34 -30.53
CA GLU A 24 30.53 -10.35 -30.24
C GLU A 24 30.35 -10.03 -28.75
N GLN A 25 29.92 -8.81 -28.50
CA GLN A 25 29.50 -8.40 -27.19
C GLN A 25 28.11 -9.05 -26.95
N ALA A 26 28.10 -10.19 -26.26
CA ALA A 26 26.89 -10.80 -25.76
C ALA A 26 26.22 -9.76 -24.85
N ALA A 27 25.15 -9.11 -25.36
CA ALA A 27 24.26 -8.33 -24.56
C ALA A 27 23.59 -9.30 -23.57
N THR A 28 24.01 -9.28 -22.32
CA THR A 28 23.24 -9.86 -21.23
C THR A 28 21.92 -9.12 -21.20
N VAL A 29 20.88 -9.75 -21.74
CA VAL A 29 19.49 -9.38 -21.49
C VAL A 29 19.30 -9.57 -19.98
N ALA A 30 19.24 -8.46 -19.25
CA ALA A 30 18.80 -8.50 -17.87
C ALA A 30 17.38 -9.09 -17.91
N GLU A 31 17.20 -10.29 -17.40
CA GLU A 31 15.88 -10.83 -17.11
C GLU A 31 15.17 -9.78 -16.23
N ALA A 32 14.12 -9.20 -16.76
CA ALA A 32 13.23 -8.38 -15.97
C ALA A 32 12.69 -9.29 -14.87
N THR A 33 13.15 -9.11 -13.64
CA THR A 33 12.61 -9.83 -12.48
C THR A 33 11.13 -9.48 -12.40
N SER A 34 10.26 -10.43 -12.74
CA SER A 34 8.81 -10.26 -12.61
C SER A 34 8.49 -9.94 -11.14
N ASN A 35 7.62 -8.95 -10.92
CA ASN A 35 7.15 -8.66 -9.56
C ASN A 35 6.46 -9.93 -9.02
N PRO A 36 6.86 -10.49 -7.86
CA PRO A 36 6.29 -11.73 -7.34
C PRO A 36 4.78 -11.64 -7.12
N TRP A 37 4.24 -10.43 -6.97
CA TRP A 37 2.82 -10.17 -6.78
C TRP A 37 1.98 -10.21 -8.07
N ASP A 38 2.62 -10.19 -9.27
CA ASP A 38 1.88 -10.17 -10.54
C ASP A 38 0.98 -11.39 -10.73
N ASN A 39 1.40 -12.55 -10.18
CA ASN A 39 0.66 -13.80 -10.25
C ASN A 39 -0.04 -14.17 -8.94
N TYR A 40 0.00 -13.32 -7.91
CA TYR A 40 -0.68 -13.61 -6.67
C TYR A 40 -2.20 -13.62 -6.88
N TYR A 41 -2.86 -14.71 -6.44
CA TYR A 41 -4.30 -14.85 -6.51
C TYR A 41 -4.97 -14.11 -5.34
N ILE A 42 -5.76 -13.10 -5.65
CA ILE A 42 -6.43 -12.25 -4.67
C ILE A 42 -7.90 -12.60 -4.45
N GLY A 43 -8.38 -13.69 -5.01
CA GLY A 43 -9.78 -14.07 -5.01
C GLY A 43 -10.49 -13.71 -6.31
N LYS A 44 -11.61 -14.39 -6.56
CA LYS A 44 -12.52 -14.07 -7.66
C LYS A 44 -13.31 -12.81 -7.32
N ILE A 45 -13.38 -11.87 -8.23
CA ILE A 45 -14.23 -10.68 -8.09
C ILE A 45 -15.63 -11.00 -8.62
N ASP A 46 -16.65 -10.80 -7.78
CA ASP A 46 -18.07 -10.86 -8.14
C ASP A 46 -18.66 -9.44 -8.03
N PHE A 47 -18.65 -8.73 -9.16
CA PHE A 47 -19.17 -7.37 -9.23
C PHE A 47 -20.67 -7.35 -9.49
N LYS A 48 -21.42 -6.60 -8.66
CA LYS A 48 -22.87 -6.40 -8.82
C LYS A 48 -23.26 -4.94 -8.70
N ASN A 49 -24.13 -4.49 -9.58
CA ASN A 49 -24.80 -3.19 -9.44
C ASN A 49 -26.27 -3.41 -9.06
N LEU A 50 -26.60 -3.10 -7.80
CA LEU A 50 -27.97 -3.23 -7.27
C LEU A 50 -28.80 -1.94 -7.47
N SER A 51 -28.22 -0.89 -8.01
CA SER A 51 -28.89 0.39 -8.27
C SER A 51 -28.58 0.91 -9.68
N PRO A 52 -28.89 0.13 -10.74
CA PRO A 52 -28.48 0.44 -12.11
C PRO A 52 -29.04 1.78 -12.63
N GLU A 53 -30.19 2.21 -12.12
CA GLU A 53 -30.84 3.47 -12.49
C GLU A 53 -30.27 4.70 -11.74
N ALA A 54 -29.42 4.48 -10.73
CA ALA A 54 -28.81 5.58 -10.01
C ALA A 54 -27.79 6.30 -10.88
N LYS A 55 -27.78 7.64 -10.83
CA LYS A 55 -26.83 8.46 -11.60
C LYS A 55 -25.37 8.11 -11.26
N GLY A 56 -25.07 7.80 -9.99
CA GLY A 56 -23.74 7.35 -9.56
C GLY A 56 -23.31 6.05 -10.23
N SER A 57 -24.25 5.15 -10.58
CA SER A 57 -23.93 3.90 -11.32
C SER A 57 -23.47 4.19 -12.75
N ALA A 58 -24.12 5.12 -13.43
CA ALA A 58 -23.73 5.53 -14.79
C ALA A 58 -22.34 6.23 -14.76
N ILE A 59 -22.09 7.08 -13.74
CA ILE A 59 -20.79 7.74 -13.53
C ILE A 59 -19.70 6.69 -13.30
N TYR A 60 -19.96 5.72 -12.40
CA TYR A 60 -19.01 4.65 -12.11
C TYR A 60 -18.64 3.87 -13.37
N ALA A 61 -19.63 3.42 -14.14
CA ALA A 61 -19.41 2.66 -15.37
C ALA A 61 -18.60 3.45 -16.42
N ALA A 62 -18.80 4.76 -16.50
CA ALA A 62 -18.04 5.61 -17.41
C ALA A 62 -16.56 5.80 -16.98
N VAL A 63 -16.27 5.83 -15.68
CA VAL A 63 -14.93 6.03 -15.14
C VAL A 63 -14.18 4.70 -14.99
N ILE A 64 -14.89 3.63 -14.64
CA ILE A 64 -14.34 2.31 -14.37
C ILE A 64 -15.09 1.28 -15.24
N PRO A 65 -14.70 1.17 -16.51
CA PRO A 65 -15.41 0.30 -17.47
C PRO A 65 -15.18 -1.20 -17.22
N ASP A 66 -14.11 -1.56 -16.52
CA ASP A 66 -13.80 -2.94 -16.12
C ASP A 66 -13.56 -3.01 -14.60
N PRO A 67 -14.64 -3.16 -13.79
CA PRO A 67 -14.54 -3.21 -12.34
C PRO A 67 -13.69 -4.37 -11.82
N GLU A 68 -13.75 -5.54 -12.46
CA GLU A 68 -13.00 -6.72 -12.01
C GLU A 68 -11.49 -6.51 -12.14
N ALA A 69 -11.04 -6.05 -13.28
CA ALA A 69 -9.63 -5.72 -13.50
C ALA A 69 -9.17 -4.56 -12.60
N TYR A 70 -10.04 -3.55 -12.40
CA TYR A 70 -9.75 -2.42 -11.52
C TYR A 70 -9.57 -2.86 -10.07
N ILE A 71 -10.49 -3.64 -9.51
CA ILE A 71 -10.43 -4.16 -8.14
C ILE A 71 -9.21 -5.06 -7.99
N THR A 72 -8.97 -5.98 -8.93
CA THR A 72 -7.80 -6.87 -8.96
C THR A 72 -6.49 -6.10 -8.85
N LYS A 73 -6.33 -5.07 -9.67
CA LYS A 73 -5.14 -4.19 -9.66
C LYS A 73 -4.92 -3.53 -8.30
N HIS A 74 -5.99 -3.03 -7.67
CA HIS A 74 -5.89 -2.32 -6.41
C HIS A 74 -5.71 -3.26 -5.22
N ALA A 75 -6.30 -4.45 -5.25
CA ALA A 75 -6.08 -5.48 -4.24
C ALA A 75 -4.62 -5.96 -4.20
N ARG A 76 -3.96 -6.13 -5.36
CA ARG A 76 -2.52 -6.44 -5.40
C ARG A 76 -1.66 -5.39 -4.71
N LYS A 77 -1.95 -4.09 -4.93
CA LYS A 77 -1.24 -3.02 -4.21
C LYS A 77 -1.42 -3.08 -2.70
N VAL A 78 -2.60 -3.47 -2.22
CA VAL A 78 -2.88 -3.63 -0.79
C VAL A 78 -2.02 -4.76 -0.21
N VAL A 79 -2.05 -5.96 -0.81
CA VAL A 79 -1.26 -7.09 -0.28
C VAL A 79 0.25 -6.82 -0.36
N GLU A 80 0.73 -6.22 -1.45
CA GLU A 80 2.13 -5.79 -1.60
C GLU A 80 2.57 -4.78 -0.52
N THR A 81 1.64 -3.96 -0.03
CA THR A 81 1.92 -2.99 1.04
C THR A 81 1.94 -3.64 2.42
N LEU A 82 1.11 -4.67 2.66
CA LEU A 82 0.95 -5.34 3.95
C LEU A 82 1.93 -6.50 4.18
N TYR A 83 2.53 -7.06 3.11
CA TYR A 83 3.31 -8.29 3.17
C TYR A 83 4.64 -8.15 2.43
N PHE A 84 5.61 -8.99 2.79
CA PHE A 84 6.93 -9.01 2.15
C PHE A 84 6.89 -9.82 0.86
N THR A 85 6.24 -10.99 0.91
CA THR A 85 6.18 -11.94 -0.20
C THR A 85 4.81 -12.62 -0.28
N PRO A 86 4.43 -13.19 -1.43
CA PRO A 86 3.21 -13.97 -1.59
C PRO A 86 3.12 -15.21 -0.68
N GLU A 87 4.24 -15.67 -0.13
CA GLU A 87 4.34 -16.83 0.76
C GLU A 87 4.12 -16.48 2.24
N ASP A 88 3.97 -15.20 2.57
CA ASP A 88 3.62 -14.78 3.93
C ASP A 88 2.23 -15.33 4.34
N SER A 89 1.94 -15.31 5.64
CA SER A 89 0.64 -15.75 6.18
C SER A 89 -0.47 -14.75 5.85
N ILE A 90 -0.87 -14.70 4.57
CA ILE A 90 -1.91 -13.82 4.06
C ILE A 90 -3.27 -14.49 4.24
N PRO A 91 -4.32 -13.78 4.73
CA PRO A 91 -5.68 -14.31 4.77
C PRO A 91 -6.13 -14.81 3.40
N GLY A 92 -6.55 -16.07 3.31
CA GLY A 92 -6.94 -16.71 2.05
C GLY A 92 -8.32 -16.25 1.59
N ILE A 93 -8.37 -15.23 0.73
CA ILE A 93 -9.59 -14.74 0.11
C ILE A 93 -9.84 -15.52 -1.19
N GLU A 94 -10.99 -16.19 -1.30
CA GLU A 94 -11.42 -16.91 -2.50
C GLU A 94 -12.40 -16.08 -3.32
N GLU A 95 -13.25 -15.26 -2.66
CA GLU A 95 -14.23 -14.42 -3.33
C GLU A 95 -14.31 -13.02 -2.69
N ILE A 96 -14.43 -12.01 -3.54
CA ILE A 96 -14.70 -10.61 -3.19
C ILE A 96 -15.98 -10.19 -3.89
N HIS A 97 -17.07 -10.08 -3.12
CA HIS A 97 -18.34 -9.56 -3.61
C HIS A 97 -18.33 -8.03 -3.53
N TYR A 98 -18.17 -7.37 -4.68
CA TYR A 98 -18.16 -5.91 -4.73
C TYR A 98 -19.48 -5.39 -5.30
N THR A 99 -20.21 -4.62 -4.50
CA THR A 99 -21.58 -4.21 -4.79
C THR A 99 -21.72 -2.69 -4.83
N LEU A 100 -22.21 -2.15 -5.94
CA LEU A 100 -22.75 -0.79 -5.98
C LEU A 100 -24.18 -0.79 -5.47
N LYS A 101 -24.49 0.13 -4.53
CA LYS A 101 -25.82 0.28 -3.95
C LYS A 101 -26.09 1.74 -3.63
N GLU A 102 -27.33 2.18 -3.86
CA GLU A 102 -27.77 3.49 -3.42
C GLU A 102 -28.09 3.49 -1.91
N TYR A 103 -27.29 4.21 -1.13
CA TYR A 103 -27.53 4.41 0.30
C TYR A 103 -26.76 5.64 0.81
N ASP A 104 -27.16 6.13 1.99
CA ASP A 104 -26.47 7.22 2.68
C ASP A 104 -25.25 6.67 3.44
N GLY A 105 -24.06 6.91 2.89
CA GLY A 105 -22.79 6.43 3.41
C GLY A 105 -21.71 6.49 2.33
N VAL A 106 -20.56 5.90 2.60
CA VAL A 106 -19.45 5.82 1.66
C VAL A 106 -19.27 4.39 1.20
N SER A 107 -18.81 3.52 2.10
CA SER A 107 -18.51 2.11 1.88
C SER A 107 -18.59 1.33 3.18
N ALA A 108 -18.60 0.04 3.08
CA ALA A 108 -18.42 -0.87 4.21
C ALA A 108 -17.94 -2.24 3.71
N LYS A 109 -17.07 -2.88 4.51
CA LYS A 109 -16.69 -4.28 4.33
C LYS A 109 -17.38 -5.14 5.36
N ASP A 110 -17.82 -6.33 4.94
CA ASP A 110 -18.40 -7.38 5.78
C ASP A 110 -17.82 -8.75 5.38
N GLY A 111 -18.14 -9.78 6.17
CA GLY A 111 -17.63 -11.14 5.97
C GLY A 111 -16.19 -11.31 6.46
N ALA A 112 -15.68 -12.52 6.33
CA ALA A 112 -14.32 -12.93 6.68
C ALA A 112 -13.81 -13.95 5.66
N PRO A 113 -12.49 -14.16 5.53
CA PRO A 113 -11.99 -15.21 4.67
C PRO A 113 -12.73 -16.54 4.88
N PRO A 114 -13.07 -17.30 3.81
CA PRO A 114 -12.58 -17.09 2.44
C PRO A 114 -13.42 -16.12 1.58
N SER A 115 -14.54 -15.55 2.08
CA SER A 115 -15.43 -14.68 1.29
C SER A 115 -15.68 -13.35 2.00
N ILE A 116 -15.38 -12.25 1.32
CA ILE A 116 -15.64 -10.90 1.82
C ILE A 116 -16.61 -10.15 0.91
N SER A 117 -17.34 -9.20 1.49
CA SER A 117 -18.24 -8.32 0.77
C SER A 117 -17.85 -6.86 0.98
N ILE A 118 -17.85 -6.09 -0.09
CA ILE A 118 -17.64 -4.64 -0.06
C ILE A 118 -18.84 -3.98 -0.72
N VAL A 119 -19.50 -3.06 -0.03
CA VAL A 119 -20.54 -2.22 -0.60
C VAL A 119 -20.01 -0.81 -0.80
N TYR A 120 -20.28 -0.21 -1.96
CA TYR A 120 -19.90 1.16 -2.29
C TYR A 120 -21.11 1.99 -2.73
N SER A 121 -21.25 3.18 -2.15
CA SER A 121 -22.41 4.04 -2.32
C SER A 121 -22.42 4.76 -3.67
N THR A 122 -23.48 4.58 -4.45
CA THR A 122 -23.69 5.37 -5.68
C THR A 122 -23.91 6.84 -5.38
N LYS A 123 -24.48 7.20 -4.21
CA LYS A 123 -24.62 8.61 -3.76
C LYS A 123 -23.26 9.26 -3.49
N TRP A 124 -22.30 8.51 -2.93
CA TRP A 124 -20.93 9.00 -2.74
C TRP A 124 -20.22 9.23 -4.07
N ILE A 125 -20.37 8.31 -5.02
CA ILE A 125 -19.83 8.45 -6.37
C ILE A 125 -20.39 9.71 -7.03
N GLU A 126 -21.70 9.93 -6.95
CA GLU A 126 -22.35 11.12 -7.51
C GLU A 126 -21.83 12.41 -6.86
N LYS A 127 -21.68 12.41 -5.53
CA LYS A 127 -21.09 13.54 -4.78
C LYS A 127 -19.66 13.82 -5.20
N SER A 128 -18.85 12.76 -5.46
CA SER A 128 -17.47 12.87 -5.89
C SER A 128 -17.34 13.40 -7.33
N PHE A 129 -18.39 13.26 -8.14
CA PHE A 129 -18.46 13.75 -9.52
C PHE A 129 -18.84 15.23 -9.62
N ALA A 130 -18.77 15.99 -8.55
CA ALA A 130 -19.01 17.43 -8.58
C ALA A 130 -18.15 18.10 -9.67
N ASN A 131 -18.73 19.03 -10.42
CA ASN A 131 -18.10 19.71 -11.57
C ASN A 131 -17.65 18.77 -12.73
N ASN A 132 -18.26 17.60 -12.87
CA ASN A 132 -17.91 16.57 -13.85
C ASN A 132 -16.46 16.07 -13.72
N ASP A 133 -15.93 16.03 -12.50
CA ASP A 133 -14.56 15.62 -12.20
C ASP A 133 -14.44 14.10 -12.14
N THR A 134 -14.10 13.48 -13.26
CA THR A 134 -13.85 12.03 -13.37
C THR A 134 -12.60 11.61 -12.62
N ALA A 135 -11.58 12.47 -12.51
CA ALA A 135 -10.36 12.17 -11.77
C ALA A 135 -10.64 12.08 -10.27
N LYS A 136 -11.56 12.92 -9.75
CA LYS A 136 -12.01 12.85 -8.36
C LYS A 136 -12.77 11.54 -8.09
N VAL A 137 -13.62 11.10 -9.01
CA VAL A 137 -14.33 9.81 -8.88
C VAL A 137 -13.35 8.65 -8.83
N ASP A 138 -12.35 8.60 -9.72
CA ASP A 138 -11.30 7.58 -9.68
C ASP A 138 -10.53 7.63 -8.37
N TYR A 139 -10.11 8.82 -7.93
CA TYR A 139 -9.38 9.02 -6.67
C TYR A 139 -10.16 8.49 -5.46
N GLU A 140 -11.43 8.85 -5.32
CA GLU A 140 -12.28 8.40 -4.22
C GLU A 140 -12.54 6.89 -4.29
N THR A 141 -12.82 6.35 -5.49
CA THR A 141 -13.09 4.92 -5.67
C THR A 141 -11.87 4.07 -5.31
N ARG A 142 -10.68 4.41 -5.79
CA ARG A 142 -9.47 3.68 -5.41
C ARG A 142 -9.12 3.86 -3.93
N GLY A 143 -9.38 5.04 -3.36
CA GLY A 143 -9.17 5.30 -1.94
C GLY A 143 -10.07 4.43 -1.05
N VAL A 144 -11.34 4.28 -1.41
CA VAL A 144 -12.28 3.35 -0.78
C VAL A 144 -11.79 1.90 -0.92
N LEU A 145 -11.40 1.49 -2.13
CA LEU A 145 -10.88 0.14 -2.33
C LEU A 145 -9.65 -0.16 -1.47
N TYR A 146 -8.72 0.78 -1.36
CA TYR A 146 -7.54 0.60 -0.51
C TYR A 146 -7.89 0.37 0.95
N HIS A 147 -8.88 1.11 1.48
CA HIS A 147 -9.35 0.94 2.85
C HIS A 147 -10.07 -0.41 3.05
N GLU A 148 -11.11 -0.68 2.26
CA GLU A 148 -11.96 -1.86 2.44
C GLU A 148 -11.23 -3.18 2.10
N LEU A 149 -10.38 -3.19 1.08
CA LEU A 149 -9.55 -4.36 0.76
C LEU A 149 -8.51 -4.61 1.84
N THR A 150 -7.99 -3.57 2.50
CA THR A 150 -7.08 -3.74 3.64
C THR A 150 -7.77 -4.53 4.74
N HIS A 151 -9.03 -4.26 5.06
CA HIS A 151 -9.79 -5.06 6.02
C HIS A 151 -9.96 -6.53 5.61
N GLY A 152 -9.90 -6.84 4.31
CA GLY A 152 -9.92 -8.22 3.83
C GLY A 152 -8.59 -8.95 4.02
N PHE A 153 -7.48 -8.23 3.88
CA PHE A 153 -6.14 -8.82 3.84
C PHE A 153 -5.28 -8.55 5.08
N GLN A 154 -5.63 -7.61 5.97
CA GLN A 154 -4.86 -7.36 7.19
C GLN A 154 -5.04 -8.48 8.22
N LEU A 155 -4.03 -8.68 9.05
CA LEU A 155 -4.07 -9.61 10.16
C LEU A 155 -4.74 -8.97 11.39
N GLU A 156 -5.38 -9.79 12.22
CA GLU A 156 -6.14 -9.33 13.37
C GLU A 156 -5.36 -9.51 14.70
N PRO A 157 -5.41 -8.52 15.62
CA PRO A 157 -4.76 -8.60 16.92
C PRO A 157 -5.25 -9.77 17.76
N GLN A 158 -4.33 -10.54 18.32
CA GLN A 158 -4.65 -11.71 19.12
C GLN A 158 -4.67 -11.41 20.61
N GLY A 159 -5.57 -12.07 21.36
CA GLY A 159 -5.61 -12.04 22.83
C GLY A 159 -6.25 -10.81 23.46
N ILE A 160 -6.90 -9.93 22.67
CA ILE A 160 -7.50 -8.67 23.18
C ILE A 160 -9.00 -8.51 22.83
N GLY A 161 -9.68 -9.58 22.45
CA GLY A 161 -11.10 -9.51 22.07
C GLY A 161 -11.29 -9.30 20.57
N SER A 162 -12.24 -8.43 20.18
CA SER A 162 -12.65 -8.24 18.79
C SER A 162 -12.92 -6.77 18.45
N TYR A 163 -13.09 -6.49 17.17
CA TYR A 163 -13.42 -5.17 16.62
C TYR A 163 -14.58 -4.47 17.37
N GLY A 164 -15.66 -5.19 17.69
CA GLY A 164 -16.85 -4.61 18.35
C GLY A 164 -16.72 -4.50 19.88
N THR A 165 -15.68 -5.06 20.50
CA THR A 165 -15.57 -5.16 21.98
C THR A 165 -14.32 -4.47 22.55
N ASN A 166 -13.34 -4.13 21.71
CA ASN A 166 -12.07 -3.56 22.17
C ASN A 166 -11.63 -2.38 21.30
N LYS A 167 -11.49 -1.20 21.92
CA LYS A 167 -11.08 0.03 21.22
C LYS A 167 -9.68 -0.09 20.61
N THR A 168 -8.74 -0.78 21.26
CA THR A 168 -7.38 -0.98 20.74
C THR A 168 -7.40 -1.83 19.48
N PHE A 169 -8.21 -2.90 19.48
CA PHE A 169 -8.44 -3.72 18.28
C PHE A 169 -9.01 -2.88 17.14
N TRP A 170 -10.11 -2.17 17.40
CA TRP A 170 -10.75 -1.31 16.41
C TRP A 170 -9.78 -0.26 15.85
N ALA A 171 -9.05 0.45 16.73
CA ALA A 171 -8.13 1.50 16.32
C ALA A 171 -6.98 0.98 15.43
N MET A 172 -6.47 -0.23 15.72
CA MET A 172 -5.46 -0.88 14.88
C MET A 172 -6.03 -1.23 13.51
N ILE A 173 -7.20 -1.85 13.46
CA ILE A 173 -7.84 -2.29 12.21
C ILE A 173 -8.09 -1.09 11.28
N GLU A 174 -8.73 -0.05 11.79
CA GLU A 174 -9.03 1.17 11.01
C GLU A 174 -7.77 1.96 10.67
N GLY A 175 -6.82 2.00 11.61
CA GLY A 175 -5.56 2.70 11.42
C GLY A 175 -4.69 2.09 10.34
N VAL A 176 -4.57 0.75 10.31
CA VAL A 176 -3.81 0.07 9.24
C VAL A 176 -4.47 0.28 7.88
N ALA A 177 -5.81 0.23 7.80
CA ALA A 177 -6.52 0.47 6.55
C ALA A 177 -6.25 1.88 5.99
N ASP A 178 -6.29 2.90 6.83
CA ASP A 178 -6.00 4.26 6.40
C ASP A 178 -4.49 4.53 6.19
N ALA A 179 -3.59 3.81 6.89
CA ALA A 179 -2.16 3.86 6.61
C ALA A 179 -1.84 3.30 5.21
N VAL A 180 -2.40 2.14 4.85
CA VAL A 180 -2.28 1.58 3.49
C VAL A 180 -2.84 2.57 2.48
N ARG A 181 -4.06 3.08 2.69
CA ARG A 181 -4.70 4.06 1.80
C ARG A 181 -3.80 5.27 1.54
N TYR A 182 -3.19 5.84 2.58
CA TYR A 182 -2.28 6.98 2.44
C TYR A 182 -0.98 6.61 1.71
N LEU A 183 -0.32 5.51 2.10
CA LEU A 183 0.97 5.09 1.54
C LEU A 183 0.91 4.82 0.03
N ILE A 184 -0.25 4.37 -0.48
CA ILE A 184 -0.43 4.08 -1.91
C ILE A 184 -1.24 5.13 -2.68
N GLY A 185 -1.38 6.34 -2.09
CA GLY A 185 -1.90 7.53 -2.77
C GLY A 185 -3.42 7.65 -2.82
N GLY A 186 -4.13 7.07 -1.85
CA GLY A 186 -5.57 7.28 -1.64
C GLY A 186 -5.92 8.38 -0.63
N PHE A 187 -4.91 9.00 -0.03
CA PHE A 187 -4.96 10.25 0.74
C PHE A 187 -3.77 11.14 0.41
N THR A 188 -3.90 12.43 0.68
CA THR A 188 -2.83 13.41 0.69
C THR A 188 -2.52 13.84 2.13
N LEU A 189 -1.45 14.58 2.35
CA LEU A 189 -1.14 15.12 3.68
C LEU A 189 -2.22 16.10 4.18
N GLU A 190 -2.97 16.73 3.28
CA GLU A 190 -4.09 17.63 3.61
C GLU A 190 -5.27 16.88 4.27
N ASP A 191 -5.39 15.56 4.05
CA ASP A 191 -6.41 14.72 4.66
C ASP A 191 -6.09 14.35 6.12
N ARG A 192 -4.90 14.69 6.62
CA ARG A 192 -4.46 14.37 7.97
C ARG A 192 -5.23 15.17 9.03
N PRO A 193 -5.88 14.52 10.00
CA PRO A 193 -6.43 15.22 11.16
C PRO A 193 -5.31 15.85 12.02
N LYS A 194 -5.57 17.00 12.59
CA LYS A 194 -4.66 17.62 13.57
C LYS A 194 -4.99 17.14 14.98
N GLY A 195 -3.98 16.98 15.80
CA GLY A 195 -4.15 16.52 17.19
C GLY A 195 -4.64 15.08 17.30
N GLY A 196 -5.30 14.77 18.41
CA GLY A 196 -5.82 13.43 18.69
C GLY A 196 -4.79 12.51 19.39
N HIS A 197 -5.01 11.21 19.27
CA HIS A 197 -4.20 10.17 19.88
C HIS A 197 -4.01 8.98 18.93
N TYR A 198 -2.88 8.27 18.99
CA TYR A 198 -2.60 7.12 18.11
C TYR A 198 -3.63 5.98 18.22
N MET A 199 -4.50 5.97 19.24
CA MET A 199 -5.61 5.02 19.39
C MET A 199 -6.98 5.58 18.96
N ASP A 200 -7.03 6.66 18.18
CA ASP A 200 -8.29 7.23 17.73
C ASP A 200 -8.82 6.59 16.43
N GLY A 201 -8.06 5.65 15.87
CA GLY A 201 -8.45 4.93 14.67
C GLY A 201 -8.37 5.77 13.40
N TYR A 202 -8.84 5.20 12.28
CA TYR A 202 -8.90 5.86 10.98
C TYR A 202 -7.66 6.71 10.65
N ARG A 203 -7.85 7.90 10.08
CA ARG A 203 -6.78 8.78 9.61
C ARG A 203 -5.81 9.19 10.72
N THR A 204 -6.28 9.41 11.96
CA THR A 204 -5.40 9.81 13.06
C THR A 204 -4.34 8.74 13.32
N THR A 205 -4.74 7.49 13.49
CA THR A 205 -3.83 6.34 13.63
C THR A 205 -3.09 6.07 12.32
N GLY A 206 -3.79 6.10 11.18
CA GLY A 206 -3.25 5.75 9.88
C GLY A 206 -2.08 6.63 9.44
N PHE A 207 -2.20 7.94 9.58
CA PHE A 207 -1.11 8.87 9.25
C PHE A 207 0.11 8.71 10.17
N PHE A 208 -0.10 8.36 11.44
CA PHE A 208 0.99 8.04 12.35
C PHE A 208 1.73 6.75 11.94
N LEU A 209 1.01 5.67 11.65
CA LEU A 209 1.62 4.41 11.19
C LEU A 209 2.35 4.59 9.85
N ALA A 210 1.79 5.39 8.96
CA ALA A 210 2.45 5.73 7.70
C ALA A 210 3.70 6.60 7.91
N TRP A 211 3.67 7.56 8.85
CA TRP A 211 4.85 8.34 9.22
C TRP A 211 5.96 7.45 9.79
N LEU A 212 5.63 6.48 10.65
CA LEU A 212 6.60 5.49 11.13
C LEU A 212 7.22 4.68 9.98
N THR A 213 6.39 4.31 9.00
CA THR A 213 6.86 3.61 7.79
C THR A 213 7.82 4.46 6.98
N GLN A 214 7.53 5.74 6.82
CA GLN A 214 8.33 6.65 5.99
C GLN A 214 9.60 7.15 6.68
N THR A 215 9.62 7.24 8.03
CA THR A 215 10.70 7.91 8.76
C THR A 215 11.55 6.99 9.62
N LYS A 216 10.99 5.87 10.10
CA LYS A 216 11.71 4.95 10.99
C LYS A 216 12.16 3.68 10.27
N SER A 217 11.27 3.02 9.53
CA SER A 217 11.61 1.82 8.76
C SER A 217 10.63 1.63 7.61
N PRO A 218 11.08 1.46 6.36
CA PRO A 218 10.20 1.18 5.22
C PRO A 218 9.43 -0.13 5.40
N ASP A 219 9.88 -1.03 6.25
CA ASP A 219 9.24 -2.31 6.58
C ASP A 219 8.29 -2.23 7.78
N PHE A 220 8.13 -1.04 8.38
CA PHE A 220 7.38 -0.89 9.62
C PHE A 220 5.96 -1.45 9.50
N LEU A 221 5.19 -1.03 8.50
CA LEU A 221 3.77 -1.42 8.39
C LEU A 221 3.61 -2.94 8.20
N ARG A 222 4.46 -3.58 7.40
CA ARG A 222 4.47 -5.04 7.20
C ARG A 222 4.75 -5.79 8.51
N LYS A 223 5.78 -5.37 9.24
CA LYS A 223 6.12 -5.95 10.55
C LYS A 223 5.02 -5.67 11.58
N PHE A 224 4.45 -4.46 11.58
CA PHE A 224 3.37 -4.09 12.49
C PHE A 224 2.11 -4.92 12.23
N ASN A 225 1.73 -5.14 10.95
CA ASN A 225 0.68 -6.09 10.58
C ASN A 225 0.99 -7.50 11.10
N ARG A 226 2.22 -8.01 10.86
CA ARG A 226 2.65 -9.33 11.34
C ARG A 226 2.68 -9.44 12.86
N SER A 227 2.95 -8.37 13.60
CA SER A 227 3.01 -8.37 15.06
C SER A 227 1.72 -8.86 15.72
N THR A 228 0.60 -8.79 15.00
CA THR A 228 -0.71 -9.26 15.50
C THR A 228 -0.75 -10.76 15.78
N LEU A 229 0.10 -11.54 15.10
CA LEU A 229 0.25 -12.98 15.29
C LEU A 229 1.33 -13.35 16.30
N GLU A 230 2.27 -12.43 16.57
CA GLU A 230 3.50 -12.74 17.32
C GLU A 230 3.48 -12.13 18.74
N VAL A 231 2.77 -11.03 18.94
CA VAL A 231 2.63 -10.33 20.22
C VAL A 231 1.27 -10.70 20.83
N ILE A 232 1.26 -11.51 21.88
CA ILE A 232 0.02 -12.00 22.51
C ILE A 232 0.10 -11.85 24.03
N PRO A 233 -0.82 -11.09 24.70
CA PRO A 233 -1.86 -10.26 24.09
C PRO A 233 -1.29 -9.07 23.35
N TRP A 234 -1.93 -8.71 22.24
CA TRP A 234 -1.45 -7.62 21.39
C TRP A 234 -1.63 -6.23 22.04
N SER A 235 -0.70 -5.33 21.78
CA SER A 235 -0.82 -3.90 22.12
C SER A 235 -0.11 -3.04 21.08
N PHE A 236 -0.47 -1.76 20.96
CA PHE A 236 0.22 -0.83 20.07
C PHE A 236 1.72 -0.74 20.39
N ASP A 237 2.08 -0.61 21.68
CA ASP A 237 3.47 -0.55 22.12
C ASP A 237 4.23 -1.84 21.78
N GLY A 238 3.60 -3.00 22.02
CA GLY A 238 4.17 -4.29 21.65
C GLY A 238 4.37 -4.44 20.15
N GLY A 239 3.40 -3.99 19.33
CA GLY A 239 3.49 -3.99 17.88
C GLY A 239 4.61 -3.06 17.35
N VAL A 240 4.75 -1.88 17.94
CA VAL A 240 5.86 -0.94 17.64
C VAL A 240 7.21 -1.55 18.00
N LYS A 241 7.36 -2.12 19.19
CA LYS A 241 8.61 -2.78 19.64
C LYS A 241 8.96 -3.98 18.77
N TYR A 242 7.97 -4.76 18.35
CA TYR A 242 8.19 -5.87 17.41
C TYR A 242 8.71 -5.34 16.05
N ALA A 243 8.17 -4.24 15.57
CA ALA A 243 8.51 -3.71 14.26
C ALA A 243 9.84 -2.94 14.21
N LEU A 244 10.15 -2.17 15.26
CA LEU A 244 11.29 -1.25 15.32
C LEU A 244 12.40 -1.66 16.29
N GLY A 245 12.08 -2.48 17.31
CA GLY A 245 12.99 -2.87 18.38
C GLY A 245 12.57 -2.33 19.75
N ASN A 246 13.12 -2.94 20.82
CA ASN A 246 12.71 -2.66 22.20
C ASN A 246 13.08 -1.26 22.73
N ASP A 247 13.97 -0.56 22.03
CA ASP A 247 14.39 0.79 22.41
C ASP A 247 13.36 1.87 22.04
N TYR A 248 12.32 1.50 21.29
CA TYR A 248 11.25 2.39 20.88
C TYR A 248 10.06 2.32 21.84
N ASP A 249 9.53 3.49 22.16
CA ASP A 249 8.35 3.70 23.00
C ASP A 249 7.29 4.46 22.21
N ILE A 250 6.06 3.93 22.21
CA ILE A 250 4.99 4.47 21.33
C ILE A 250 4.59 5.90 21.72
N ASP A 251 4.57 6.25 23.00
CA ASP A 251 4.17 7.59 23.44
C ASP A 251 5.24 8.62 23.07
N SER A 252 6.51 8.24 23.13
CA SER A 252 7.63 9.06 22.65
C SER A 252 7.59 9.26 21.16
N LEU A 253 7.30 8.22 20.39
CA LEU A 253 7.11 8.30 18.92
C LEU A 253 5.91 9.14 18.54
N TRP A 254 4.81 9.05 19.29
CA TRP A 254 3.64 9.88 19.06
C TRP A 254 3.96 11.38 19.28
N LYS A 255 4.68 11.71 20.35
CA LYS A 255 5.13 13.09 20.62
C LYS A 255 6.05 13.60 19.51
N GLU A 256 6.98 12.77 19.04
CA GLU A 256 7.87 13.11 17.92
C GLU A 256 7.06 13.36 16.62
N TYR A 257 6.06 12.51 16.33
CA TYR A 257 5.15 12.69 15.21
C TYR A 257 4.40 14.03 15.30
N MET A 258 3.78 14.31 16.45
CA MET A 258 3.03 15.55 16.66
C MET A 258 3.92 16.78 16.47
N ALA A 259 5.11 16.77 17.06
CA ALA A 259 6.10 17.85 16.89
C ALA A 259 6.53 18.02 15.41
N THR A 260 6.77 16.90 14.70
CA THR A 260 7.12 16.90 13.28
C THR A 260 6.02 17.49 12.40
N MET A 261 4.76 17.26 12.78
CA MET A 261 3.59 17.77 12.05
C MET A 261 3.17 19.19 12.46
N GLY A 262 3.84 19.78 13.44
CA GLY A 262 3.51 21.11 13.97
C GLY A 262 2.22 21.14 14.77
N ASP A 263 1.81 20.02 15.33
CA ASP A 263 0.67 19.91 16.24
C ASP A 263 1.15 20.06 17.70
N GLU A 264 0.30 20.61 18.57
CA GLU A 264 0.55 20.60 20.00
C GLU A 264 0.30 19.18 20.57
N ALA A 265 1.21 18.72 21.43
CA ALA A 265 1.14 17.40 22.05
C ALA A 265 0.26 17.40 23.30
#